data_ceb26828208d3e58e4cd547162dbc09f
#
_entry.id   ceb26828208d3e58e4cd547162dbc09f
#
_cell.length_a   1.000
_cell.length_b   1.000
_cell.length_c   1.000
_cell.angle_alpha   90.00
_cell.angle_beta   90.00
_cell.angle_gamma   90.00
#
_symmetry.space_group_name_H-M   'P 1'
#
loop_
_entity.id
_entity.type
_entity.pdbx_description
1 polymer ?
#
loop_
_entity_poly.entity_id
_entity_poly.type
_entity_poly.pdbx_seq_one_letter_code
_entity_poly.pdbx_strand_id
1 'polypeptide(L)' 'HNSIVERTYILEEKVKVANHRIEDLERKSEE' A
#
# COMPACT_ATOMS: atom_id res chain seq x y z
N HIS A 1 -6.63 17.99 16.62
CA HIS A 1 -6.22 16.64 16.77
C HIS A 1 -7.23 15.68 16.27
N ASN A 2 -6.90 15.02 15.23
CA ASN A 2 -7.79 14.03 14.67
C ASN A 2 -7.00 12.76 14.41
N SER A 3 -7.02 11.86 15.39
CA SER A 3 -6.27 10.63 15.29
C SER A 3 -6.84 9.72 14.18
N ILE A 4 -8.13 9.91 13.85
CA ILE A 4 -8.72 9.13 12.76
C ILE A 4 -8.06 9.49 11.45
N VAL A 5 -7.83 10.78 11.22
CA VAL A 5 -7.17 11.22 10.00
C VAL A 5 -5.75 10.70 9.93
N GLU A 6 -5.03 10.75 11.06
CA GLU A 6 -3.67 10.24 11.10
C GLU A 6 -3.63 8.76 10.76
N ARG A 7 -4.55 8.01 11.33
CA ARG A 7 -4.58 6.58 11.09
C ARG A 7 -4.94 6.28 9.64
N THR A 8 -5.78 7.10 9.05
CA THR A 8 -6.14 6.94 7.64
C THR A 8 -4.91 7.13 6.76
N TYR A 9 -4.09 8.13 7.08
CA TYR A 9 -2.87 8.35 6.30
C TYR A 9 -1.93 7.16 6.40
N ILE A 10 -1.79 6.60 7.60
CA ILE A 10 -0.92 5.45 7.79
C ILE A 10 -1.43 4.26 7.00
N LEU A 11 -2.74 4.03 7.03
CA LEU A 11 -3.34 2.93 6.30
C LEU A 11 -3.17 3.10 4.79
N GLU A 12 -3.33 4.34 4.32
CA GLU A 12 -3.17 4.61 2.89
C GLU A 12 -1.75 4.30 2.44
N GLU A 13 -0.79 4.64 3.27
CA GLU A 13 0.59 4.35 2.93
C GLU A 13 0.85 2.85 2.87
N LYS A 14 0.27 2.11 3.80
CA LYS A 14 0.43 0.66 3.80
C LYS A 14 -0.21 0.03 2.57
N VAL A 15 -1.36 0.55 2.17
CA VAL A 15 -2.01 0.06 0.97
C VAL A 15 -1.12 0.33 -0.25
N LYS A 16 -0.52 1.50 -0.30
CA LYS A 16 0.35 1.84 -1.42
C LYS A 16 1.53 0.88 -1.49
N VAL A 17 2.15 0.58 -0.36
CA VAL A 17 3.27 -0.34 -0.32
C VAL A 17 2.83 -1.73 -0.77
N ALA A 18 1.67 -2.18 -0.29
CA ALA A 18 1.16 -3.49 -0.67
C ALA A 18 0.90 -3.56 -2.17
N ASN A 19 0.32 -2.50 -2.73
CA ASN A 19 0.06 -2.46 -4.17
C ASN A 19 1.35 -2.58 -4.98
N HIS A 20 2.40 -1.91 -4.54
CA HIS A 20 3.68 -1.99 -5.24
C HIS A 20 4.22 -3.41 -5.22
N ARG A 21 4.06 -4.10 -4.10
CA ARG A 21 4.53 -5.48 -4.01
C ARG A 21 3.74 -6.39 -4.92
N ILE A 22 2.43 -6.17 -4.98
CA ILE A 22 1.59 -6.97 -5.85
C ILE A 22 1.99 -6.76 -7.29
N GLU A 23 2.24 -5.53 -7.69
CA GLU A 23 2.67 -5.23 -9.04
C GLU A 23 3.98 -5.92 -9.37
N ASP A 24 4.91 -5.91 -8.42
CA ASP A 24 6.19 -6.57 -8.63
C ASP A 24 6.03 -8.06 -8.83
N LEU A 25 5.18 -8.67 -8.00
CA LEU A 25 4.94 -10.10 -8.10
C LEU A 25 4.28 -10.46 -9.41
N GLU A 26 3.32 -9.65 -9.84
CA GLU A 26 2.64 -9.90 -11.12
C GLU A 26 3.61 -9.78 -12.28
N ARG A 27 4.51 -8.81 -12.18
CA ARG A 27 5.50 -8.63 -13.24
C ARG A 27 6.43 -9.83 -13.33
N LYS A 28 6.80 -10.37 -12.20
CA LYS A 28 7.68 -11.53 -12.17
C LYS A 28 6.98 -12.76 -12.71
N SER A 29 5.72 -12.94 -12.38
CA SER A 29 5.02 -14.14 -12.81
C SER A 29 4.71 -14.11 -14.30
N GLU A 30 4.75 -12.95 -14.92
CA GLU A 30 4.53 -12.87 -16.37
C GLU A 30 5.72 -13.38 -17.15
N GLU A 31 6.85 -13.43 -16.51
CA GLU A 31 8.04 -13.94 -17.16
C GLU A 31 8.05 -15.46 -17.12
#